data_bd24370aaea2ae1f0b71c3504fe91b7e
#
_entry.id   bd24370aaea2ae1f0b71c3504fe91b7e
#
_cell.length_a   1.000
_cell.length_b   1.000
_cell.length_c   1.000
_cell.angle_alpha   90.00
_cell.angle_beta   90.00
_cell.angle_gamma   90.00
#
_symmetry.space_group_name_H-M   'P 1'
#
loop_
_entity.id
_entity.type
_entity.pdbx_description
1 polymer ?
#
loop_
_entity_poly.entity_id
_entity_poly.type
_entity_poly.pdbx_seq_one_letter_code
_entity_poly.pdbx_strand_id
1 'polypeptide(L)'
;DAVANSAAVCMKNNGIVLSKTEVMFTAFLGDTLVKCAIDGISDDGYIYDLKTCEDASPHGFLQAVRKYKYALQAYFYRHAVESAYKCRVLGFRFIAVEKEPPYAHAVYELGPELMTNAAFDFERALTLYKDCTASGNWPGYQTEITTIDIAAKPSAATNINFA
;
A
#
# COMPACT_ATOMS: atom_id res chain seq x y z
N ASP A 1 0.70 18.60 18.05
CA ASP A 1 -0.01 18.51 16.77
C ASP A 1 -1.30 17.72 16.99
N ALA A 2 -2.45 18.26 16.51
CA ALA A 2 -3.76 17.67 16.73
C ALA A 2 -3.91 16.27 16.08
N VAL A 3 -3.32 16.09 14.91
CA VAL A 3 -3.32 14.80 14.21
C VAL A 3 -2.55 13.75 15.00
N ALA A 4 -1.37 14.08 15.51
CA ALA A 4 -0.57 13.15 16.31
C ALA A 4 -1.29 12.78 17.64
N ASN A 5 -1.96 13.76 18.28
CA ASN A 5 -2.77 13.49 19.46
C ASN A 5 -3.94 12.55 19.15
N SER A 6 -4.62 12.76 18.01
CA SER A 6 -5.72 11.89 17.58
C SER A 6 -5.23 10.47 17.29
N ALA A 7 -4.09 10.32 16.60
CA ALA A 7 -3.45 9.03 16.39
C ALA A 7 -3.12 8.32 17.72
N ALA A 8 -2.56 9.04 18.70
CA ALA A 8 -2.26 8.48 20.02
C ALA A 8 -3.51 8.02 20.76
N VAL A 9 -4.61 8.79 20.70
CA VAL A 9 -5.91 8.40 21.26
C VAL A 9 -6.45 7.16 20.56
N CYS A 10 -6.36 7.10 19.23
CA CYS A 10 -6.77 5.95 18.44
C CYS A 10 -6.02 4.69 18.88
N MET A 11 -4.70 4.77 18.98
CA MET A 11 -3.86 3.66 19.42
C MET A 11 -4.23 3.19 20.82
N LYS A 12 -4.36 4.12 21.76
CA LYS A 12 -4.75 3.81 23.15
C LYS A 12 -6.10 3.10 23.23
N ASN A 13 -7.11 3.60 22.50
CA ASN A 13 -8.46 3.03 22.51
C ASN A 13 -8.51 1.63 21.90
N ASN A 14 -7.59 1.29 21.00
CA ASN A 14 -7.50 -0.01 20.36
C ASN A 14 -6.44 -0.93 21.01
N GLY A 15 -5.82 -0.52 22.11
CA GLY A 15 -4.79 -1.30 22.81
C GLY A 15 -3.51 -1.52 21.96
N ILE A 16 -3.24 -0.61 21.03
CA ILE A 16 -2.07 -0.71 20.13
C ILE A 16 -0.84 -0.19 20.88
N VAL A 17 0.15 -1.07 21.03
CA VAL A 17 1.45 -0.76 21.63
C VAL A 17 2.53 -1.10 20.59
N LEU A 18 3.21 -0.07 20.09
CA LEU A 18 4.31 -0.25 19.15
C LEU A 18 5.61 -0.53 19.93
N SER A 19 6.27 -1.62 19.63
CA SER A 19 7.58 -1.96 20.20
C SER A 19 8.73 -1.29 19.48
N LYS A 20 8.53 -0.97 18.19
CA LYS A 20 9.49 -0.23 17.36
C LYS A 20 8.73 0.73 16.47
N THR A 21 9.31 1.92 16.27
CA THR A 21 8.78 2.96 15.37
C THR A 21 9.85 3.40 14.38
N GLU A 22 9.43 3.91 13.22
CA GLU A 22 10.31 4.44 12.17
C GLU A 22 11.44 3.48 11.78
N VAL A 23 11.10 2.21 11.55
CA VAL A 23 12.08 1.16 11.27
C VAL A 23 12.44 1.16 9.79
N MET A 24 13.68 1.54 9.48
CA MET A 24 14.25 1.45 8.13
C MET A 24 15.12 0.20 8.00
N PHE A 25 14.95 -0.53 6.89
CA PHE A 25 15.73 -1.73 6.61
C PHE A 25 15.78 -2.03 5.10
N THR A 26 16.66 -2.95 4.75
CA THR A 26 16.72 -3.55 3.40
C THR A 26 16.37 -5.02 3.46
N ALA A 27 15.80 -5.54 2.40
CA ALA A 27 15.44 -6.95 2.26
C ALA A 27 15.68 -7.42 0.82
N PHE A 28 15.77 -8.73 0.63
CA PHE A 28 15.71 -9.32 -0.69
C PHE A 28 14.31 -9.94 -0.91
N LEU A 29 13.66 -9.55 -2.02
CA LEU A 29 12.46 -10.19 -2.53
C LEU A 29 12.83 -10.95 -3.80
N GLY A 30 13.03 -12.27 -3.65
CA GLY A 30 13.76 -13.03 -4.63
C GLY A 30 15.21 -12.53 -4.75
N ASP A 31 15.59 -12.09 -5.94
CA ASP A 31 16.90 -11.52 -6.27
C ASP A 31 16.94 -9.98 -6.21
N THR A 32 15.81 -9.33 -5.93
CA THR A 32 15.70 -7.88 -5.93
C THR A 32 15.92 -7.31 -4.54
N LEU A 33 16.95 -6.47 -4.39
CA LEU A 33 17.18 -5.70 -3.17
C LEU A 33 16.18 -4.55 -3.08
N VAL A 34 15.45 -4.50 -1.98
CA VAL A 34 14.46 -3.47 -1.69
C VAL A 34 14.80 -2.72 -0.39
N LYS A 35 14.32 -1.48 -0.28
CA LYS A 35 14.40 -0.66 0.92
C LYS A 35 13.01 -0.32 1.40
N CYS A 36 12.78 -0.48 2.70
CA CYS A 36 11.52 -0.18 3.35
C CYS A 36 11.72 0.75 4.55
N ALA A 37 10.70 1.56 4.82
CA ALA A 37 10.55 2.32 6.05
C ALA A 37 9.12 2.08 6.54
N ILE A 38 8.97 1.53 7.73
CA ILE A 38 7.66 1.24 8.34
C ILE A 38 7.48 2.10 9.58
N ASP A 39 6.26 2.61 9.78
CA ASP A 39 5.97 3.54 10.88
C ASP A 39 6.00 2.83 12.23
N GLY A 40 5.51 1.59 12.31
CA GLY A 40 5.53 0.85 13.57
C GLY A 40 5.37 -0.67 13.43
N ILE A 41 5.95 -1.37 14.39
CA ILE A 41 5.76 -2.81 14.62
C ILE A 41 5.38 -3.02 16.08
N SER A 42 4.42 -3.89 16.33
CA SER A 42 4.04 -4.34 17.66
C SER A 42 4.61 -5.71 17.98
N ASP A 43 4.77 -6.03 19.27
CA ASP A 43 5.31 -7.33 19.72
C ASP A 43 4.40 -8.51 19.39
N ASP A 44 3.10 -8.25 19.16
CA ASP A 44 2.14 -9.25 18.71
C ASP A 44 2.24 -9.57 17.20
N GLY A 45 3.19 -8.98 16.49
CA GLY A 45 3.52 -9.31 15.10
C GLY A 45 2.71 -8.55 14.04
N TYR A 46 2.07 -7.43 14.40
CA TYR A 46 1.41 -6.56 13.44
C TYR A 46 2.32 -5.42 13.00
N ILE A 47 2.20 -5.05 11.73
CA ILE A 47 2.76 -3.81 11.18
C ILE A 47 1.67 -2.74 11.20
N TYR A 48 2.02 -1.54 11.61
CA TYR A 48 1.15 -0.37 11.62
C TYR A 48 1.73 0.73 10.74
N ASP A 49 0.84 1.40 10.02
CA ASP A 49 1.18 2.52 9.14
C ASP A 49 0.17 3.65 9.35
N LEU A 50 0.66 4.85 9.64
CA LEU A 50 -0.16 6.02 9.90
C LEU A 50 -0.47 6.74 8.60
N LYS A 51 -1.75 6.91 8.31
CA LYS A 51 -2.24 7.64 7.15
C LYS A 51 -3.08 8.84 7.54
N THR A 52 -2.67 10.02 7.10
CA THR A 52 -3.58 11.16 7.11
C THR A 52 -4.49 11.12 5.89
N CYS A 53 -5.77 11.41 6.07
CA CYS A 53 -6.79 11.37 5.02
C CYS A 53 -7.77 12.55 5.15
N GLU A 54 -8.63 12.70 4.14
CA GLU A 54 -9.72 13.68 4.15
C GLU A 54 -10.97 13.13 4.83
N ASP A 55 -11.19 11.83 4.72
CA ASP A 55 -12.33 11.10 5.28
C ASP A 55 -11.84 9.76 5.82
N ALA A 56 -11.87 9.60 7.14
CA ALA A 56 -11.48 8.38 7.83
C ALA A 56 -12.63 7.37 7.98
N SER A 57 -13.80 7.62 7.39
CA SER A 57 -14.88 6.62 7.33
C SER A 57 -14.46 5.38 6.54
N PRO A 58 -15.09 4.21 6.73
CA PRO A 58 -14.78 3.01 5.94
C PRO A 58 -14.86 3.24 4.44
N HIS A 59 -15.84 4.04 3.97
CA HIS A 59 -15.99 4.36 2.55
C HIS A 59 -14.87 5.29 2.07
N GLY A 60 -14.62 6.38 2.77
CA GLY A 60 -13.59 7.37 2.40
C GLY A 60 -12.19 6.76 2.41
N PHE A 61 -11.86 6.01 3.46
CA PHE A 61 -10.56 5.35 3.54
C PHE A 61 -10.39 4.27 2.45
N LEU A 62 -11.45 3.52 2.09
CA LEU A 62 -11.38 2.58 0.96
C LEU A 62 -11.07 3.27 -0.37
N GLN A 63 -11.60 4.48 -0.60
CA GLN A 63 -11.23 5.26 -1.79
C GLN A 63 -9.75 5.68 -1.74
N ALA A 64 -9.24 6.07 -0.58
CA ALA A 64 -7.82 6.36 -0.39
C ALA A 64 -6.94 5.12 -0.64
N VAL A 65 -7.33 3.94 -0.11
CA VAL A 65 -6.65 2.65 -0.35
C VAL A 65 -6.51 2.37 -1.85
N ARG A 66 -7.58 2.58 -2.62
CA ARG A 66 -7.58 2.37 -4.08
C ARG A 66 -6.74 3.41 -4.80
N LYS A 67 -6.93 4.69 -4.48
CA LYS A 67 -6.25 5.84 -5.12
C LYS A 67 -4.74 5.79 -4.92
N TYR A 68 -4.30 5.52 -3.70
CA TYR A 68 -2.88 5.57 -3.33
C TYR A 68 -2.20 4.20 -3.30
N LYS A 69 -2.92 3.14 -3.70
CA LYS A 69 -2.39 1.76 -3.74
C LYS A 69 -1.87 1.26 -2.39
N TYR A 70 -2.56 1.61 -1.29
CA TYR A 70 -2.14 1.19 0.05
C TYR A 70 -2.15 -0.33 0.25
N ALA A 71 -3.00 -1.08 -0.49
CA ALA A 71 -2.97 -2.53 -0.46
C ALA A 71 -1.63 -3.08 -1.01
N LEU A 72 -1.10 -2.47 -2.08
CA LEU A 72 0.21 -2.82 -2.63
C LEU A 72 1.33 -2.53 -1.61
N GLN A 73 1.27 -1.38 -0.92
CA GLN A 73 2.21 -1.05 0.16
C GLN A 73 2.16 -2.09 1.29
N ALA A 74 0.97 -2.43 1.76
CA ALA A 74 0.78 -3.41 2.83
C ALA A 74 1.33 -4.79 2.46
N TYR A 75 1.06 -5.26 1.24
CA TYR A 75 1.59 -6.52 0.73
C TYR A 75 3.11 -6.50 0.65
N PHE A 76 3.68 -5.47 0.03
CA PHE A 76 5.12 -5.30 -0.13
C PHE A 76 5.85 -5.24 1.21
N TYR A 77 5.40 -4.39 2.13
CA TYR A 77 6.04 -4.20 3.42
C TYR A 77 6.00 -5.46 4.29
N ARG A 78 4.86 -6.16 4.28
CA ARG A 78 4.74 -7.44 4.97
C ARG A 78 5.79 -8.44 4.49
N HIS A 79 5.91 -8.64 3.18
CA HIS A 79 6.88 -9.59 2.60
C HIS A 79 8.33 -9.15 2.82
N ALA A 80 8.60 -7.85 2.78
CA ALA A 80 9.93 -7.32 3.06
C ALA A 80 10.34 -7.56 4.53
N VAL A 81 9.43 -7.35 5.49
CA VAL A 81 9.66 -7.64 6.92
C VAL A 81 9.89 -9.14 7.12
N GLU A 82 9.01 -9.99 6.57
CA GLU A 82 9.15 -11.45 6.67
C GLU A 82 10.49 -11.94 6.08
N SER A 83 10.92 -11.33 4.97
CA SER A 83 12.22 -11.66 4.35
C SER A 83 13.40 -11.19 5.19
N ALA A 84 13.39 -9.94 5.68
CA ALA A 84 14.50 -9.35 6.42
C ALA A 84 14.70 -10.00 7.79
N TYR A 85 13.61 -10.21 8.52
CA TYR A 85 13.66 -10.64 9.91
C TYR A 85 13.40 -12.13 10.11
N LYS A 86 13.11 -12.88 9.03
CA LYS A 86 12.80 -14.30 9.05
C LYS A 86 11.69 -14.67 10.06
N CYS A 87 10.71 -13.77 10.17
CA CYS A 87 9.56 -13.91 11.06
C CYS A 87 8.26 -13.98 10.25
N ARG A 88 7.19 -14.36 10.91
CA ARG A 88 5.84 -14.26 10.34
C ARG A 88 5.19 -12.95 10.78
N VAL A 89 4.67 -12.19 9.85
CA VAL A 89 3.83 -11.02 10.11
C VAL A 89 2.37 -11.47 10.19
N LEU A 90 1.69 -11.17 11.30
CA LEU A 90 0.30 -11.57 11.51
C LEU A 90 -0.67 -10.74 10.67
N GLY A 91 -0.40 -9.44 10.51
CA GLY A 91 -1.24 -8.56 9.70
C GLY A 91 -0.62 -7.18 9.49
N PHE A 92 -1.30 -6.39 8.67
CA PHE A 92 -0.93 -5.01 8.39
C PHE A 92 -2.13 -4.11 8.63
N ARG A 93 -1.98 -3.10 9.48
CA ARG A 93 -3.05 -2.20 9.89
C ARG A 93 -2.70 -0.76 9.58
N PHE A 94 -3.69 -0.04 9.12
CA PHE A 94 -3.61 1.40 8.90
C PHE A 94 -4.29 2.13 10.06
N ILE A 95 -3.61 3.13 10.61
CA ILE A 95 -4.21 4.11 11.53
C ILE A 95 -4.55 5.33 10.67
N ALA A 96 -5.81 5.46 10.29
CA ALA A 96 -6.31 6.58 9.51
C ALA A 96 -6.72 7.74 10.42
N VAL A 97 -6.25 8.95 10.12
CA VAL A 97 -6.58 10.16 10.87
C VAL A 97 -6.93 11.28 9.91
N GLU A 98 -8.05 11.95 10.13
CA GLU A 98 -8.43 13.13 9.35
C GLU A 98 -7.51 14.32 9.61
N LYS A 99 -7.27 15.12 8.57
CA LYS A 99 -6.39 16.30 8.63
C LYS A 99 -7.07 17.51 9.28
N GLU A 100 -8.40 17.54 9.22
CA GLU A 100 -9.22 18.65 9.69
C GLU A 100 -10.04 18.28 10.94
N PRO A 101 -10.43 19.25 11.75
CA PRO A 101 -11.32 19.00 12.88
C PRO A 101 -12.63 18.29 12.45
N PRO A 102 -13.11 17.31 13.21
CA PRO A 102 -12.70 16.93 14.57
C PRO A 102 -11.51 15.94 14.64
N TYR A 103 -10.73 15.76 13.55
CA TYR A 103 -9.62 14.82 13.47
C TYR A 103 -10.06 13.40 13.74
N ALA A 104 -11.16 12.98 13.12
CA ALA A 104 -11.71 11.64 13.29
C ALA A 104 -10.66 10.59 12.89
N HIS A 105 -10.72 9.43 13.55
CA HIS A 105 -9.72 8.40 13.37
C HIS A 105 -10.34 7.00 13.39
N ALA A 106 -9.70 6.07 12.72
CA ALA A 106 -10.07 4.65 12.72
C ALA A 106 -8.85 3.77 12.45
N VAL A 107 -8.96 2.49 12.82
CA VAL A 107 -7.96 1.46 12.47
C VAL A 107 -8.57 0.51 11.45
N TYR A 108 -7.82 0.25 10.38
CA TYR A 108 -8.24 -0.61 9.29
C TYR A 108 -7.23 -1.73 9.03
N GLU A 109 -7.74 -2.93 8.85
CA GLU A 109 -7.03 -4.06 8.29
C GLU A 109 -7.67 -4.41 6.94
N LEU A 110 -6.86 -4.67 5.92
CA LEU A 110 -7.39 -4.94 4.58
C LEU A 110 -7.88 -6.38 4.46
N GLY A 111 -9.06 -6.52 3.87
CA GLY A 111 -9.67 -7.81 3.61
C GLY A 111 -8.90 -8.66 2.59
N PRO A 112 -9.15 -9.99 2.55
CA PRO A 112 -8.40 -10.94 1.74
C PRO A 112 -8.47 -10.64 0.23
N GLU A 113 -9.58 -10.13 -0.28
CA GLU A 113 -9.73 -9.78 -1.69
C GLU A 113 -8.78 -8.64 -2.10
N LEU A 114 -8.69 -7.58 -1.27
CA LEU A 114 -7.74 -6.48 -1.52
C LEU A 114 -6.29 -6.96 -1.47
N MET A 115 -5.97 -7.86 -0.55
CA MET A 115 -4.62 -8.41 -0.41
C MET A 115 -4.27 -9.36 -1.56
N THR A 116 -5.23 -10.13 -2.07
CA THR A 116 -5.05 -10.97 -3.28
C THR A 116 -4.77 -10.12 -4.50
N ASN A 117 -5.56 -9.06 -4.72
CA ASN A 117 -5.32 -8.12 -5.82
C ASN A 117 -3.96 -7.41 -5.69
N ALA A 118 -3.57 -7.07 -4.45
CA ALA A 118 -2.26 -6.47 -4.18
C ALA A 118 -1.11 -7.41 -4.51
N ALA A 119 -1.27 -8.72 -4.29
CA ALA A 119 -0.27 -9.72 -4.67
C ALA A 119 -0.02 -9.71 -6.20
N PHE A 120 -1.08 -9.73 -7.00
CA PHE A 120 -0.96 -9.65 -8.46
C PHE A 120 -0.34 -8.33 -8.93
N ASP A 121 -0.77 -7.21 -8.33
CA ASP A 121 -0.20 -5.89 -8.65
C ASP A 121 1.29 -5.83 -8.29
N PHE A 122 1.70 -6.46 -7.17
CA PHE A 122 3.10 -6.51 -6.73
C PHE A 122 3.97 -7.33 -7.69
N GLU A 123 3.55 -8.54 -8.05
CA GLU A 123 4.30 -9.41 -8.97
C GLU A 123 4.48 -8.74 -10.35
N ARG A 124 3.42 -8.10 -10.84
CA ARG A 124 3.48 -7.34 -12.09
C ARG A 124 4.45 -6.16 -11.99
N ALA A 125 4.41 -5.40 -10.89
CA ALA A 125 5.31 -4.27 -10.69
C ALA A 125 6.77 -4.72 -10.56
N LEU A 126 7.02 -5.81 -9.84
CA LEU A 126 8.37 -6.37 -9.68
C LEU A 126 8.94 -6.89 -11.00
N THR A 127 8.12 -7.57 -11.80
CA THR A 127 8.51 -8.02 -13.14
C THR A 127 8.88 -6.84 -14.04
N LEU A 128 8.00 -5.83 -14.11
CA LEU A 128 8.27 -4.63 -14.89
C LEU A 128 9.55 -3.91 -14.44
N TYR A 129 9.77 -3.81 -13.12
CA TYR A 129 11.01 -3.21 -12.59
C TYR A 129 12.26 -3.97 -13.06
N LYS A 130 12.23 -5.32 -12.99
CA LYS A 130 13.33 -6.16 -13.46
C LYS A 130 13.59 -6.00 -14.96
N ASP A 131 12.54 -6.00 -15.76
CA ASP A 131 12.65 -5.85 -17.21
C ASP A 131 13.20 -4.47 -17.59
N CYS A 132 12.72 -3.41 -16.95
CA CYS A 132 13.24 -2.05 -17.15
C CYS A 132 14.71 -1.92 -16.72
N THR A 133 15.07 -2.55 -15.59
CA THR A 133 16.44 -2.54 -15.09
C THR A 133 17.38 -3.30 -16.03
N ALA A 134 16.96 -4.46 -16.53
CA ALA A 134 17.77 -5.29 -17.43
C ALA A 134 17.94 -4.65 -18.81
N SER A 135 16.89 -4.04 -19.34
CA SER A 135 16.90 -3.40 -20.67
C SER A 135 17.44 -1.97 -20.67
N GLY A 136 17.47 -1.30 -19.51
CA GLY A 136 17.74 0.14 -19.42
C GLY A 136 16.60 1.02 -19.97
N ASN A 137 15.50 0.44 -20.42
CA ASN A 137 14.37 1.15 -21.00
C ASN A 137 13.25 1.34 -19.95
N TRP A 138 12.97 2.60 -19.63
CA TRP A 138 11.94 3.00 -18.67
C TRP A 138 10.82 3.71 -19.43
N PRO A 139 9.73 3.02 -19.79
CA PRO A 139 8.66 3.61 -20.58
C PRO A 139 7.96 4.74 -19.83
N GLY A 140 7.80 5.87 -20.51
CA GLY A 140 7.01 7.00 -20.04
C GLY A 140 5.55 6.89 -20.48
N TYR A 141 4.82 7.99 -20.37
CA TYR A 141 3.48 8.10 -20.96
C TYR A 141 3.56 8.09 -22.49
N GLN A 142 2.46 7.70 -23.12
CA GLN A 142 2.32 7.75 -24.57
C GLN A 142 2.50 9.19 -25.07
N THR A 143 3.22 9.35 -26.17
CA THR A 143 3.44 10.67 -26.82
C THR A 143 2.33 11.04 -27.78
N GLU A 144 1.48 10.07 -28.14
CA GLU A 144 0.37 10.26 -29.06
C GLU A 144 -0.86 10.80 -28.33
N ILE A 145 -1.75 11.46 -29.09
CA ILE A 145 -3.02 11.98 -28.55
C ILE A 145 -3.88 10.78 -28.15
N THR A 146 -4.22 10.71 -26.88
CA THR A 146 -5.06 9.66 -26.31
C THR A 146 -6.38 10.26 -25.84
N THR A 147 -7.51 9.68 -26.27
CA THR A 147 -8.82 10.06 -25.77
C THR A 147 -9.04 9.51 -24.38
N ILE A 148 -9.43 10.38 -23.44
CA ILE A 148 -9.80 9.98 -22.07
C ILE A 148 -11.33 10.03 -21.99
N ASP A 149 -11.95 8.89 -21.63
CA ASP A 149 -13.41 8.79 -21.43
C ASP A 149 -13.75 8.23 -20.05
N ILE A 150 -14.95 8.55 -19.55
CA ILE A 150 -15.44 8.15 -18.23
C ILE A 150 -15.66 6.61 -18.13
N ALA A 151 -15.78 5.93 -19.24
CA ALA A 151 -16.16 4.51 -19.34
C ALA A 151 -15.14 3.60 -20.03
N ALA A 152 -13.85 3.80 -19.83
CA ALA A 152 -12.87 2.84 -20.32
C ALA A 152 -12.94 1.52 -19.53
N LYS A 153 -13.93 0.67 -19.83
CA LYS A 153 -13.77 -0.78 -19.59
C LYS A 153 -12.63 -1.24 -20.50
N PRO A 154 -11.69 -2.09 -20.01
CA PRO A 154 -10.72 -2.70 -20.89
C PRO A 154 -11.49 -3.47 -21.98
N SER A 155 -11.48 -2.96 -23.21
CA SER A 155 -12.02 -3.70 -24.35
C SER A 155 -11.10 -4.89 -24.56
N ALA A 156 -11.67 -6.10 -24.54
CA ALA A 156 -11.01 -7.22 -25.17
C ALA A 156 -10.68 -6.79 -26.62
N ALA A 157 -9.41 -6.87 -26.99
CA ALA A 157 -8.96 -6.51 -28.32
C ALA A 157 -9.71 -7.41 -29.32
N THR A 158 -10.73 -6.85 -29.97
CA THR A 158 -11.37 -7.50 -31.10
C THR A 158 -10.53 -7.11 -32.30
N ASN A 159 -9.69 -8.04 -32.78
CA ASN A 159 -9.02 -7.90 -34.07
C ASN A 159 -10.10 -7.83 -35.14
N ILE A 160 -10.43 -6.64 -35.60
CA ILE A 160 -11.25 -6.45 -36.81
C ILE A 160 -10.26 -6.44 -37.98
N ASN A 161 -10.15 -7.56 -38.68
CA ASN A 161 -9.50 -7.62 -39.99
C ASN A 161 -10.43 -6.97 -41.02
N PHE A 162 -10.05 -5.81 -41.53
CA PHE A 162 -10.59 -5.29 -42.76
C PHE A 162 -9.84 -5.95 -43.93
N ALA A 163 -10.54 -6.84 -44.67
CA ALA A 163 -10.12 -7.38 -45.92
C ALA A 163 -10.33 -6.34 -47.04
#